data_5842afa93c1bdcafb6cb261e05c78f18
#
_entry.id   5842afa93c1bdcafb6cb261e05c78f18
#
_cell.length_a   1.000
_cell.length_b   1.000
_cell.length_c   1.000
_cell.angle_alpha   90.00
_cell.angle_beta   90.00
_cell.angle_gamma   90.00
#
_symmetry.space_group_name_H-M   'P 1'
#
loop_
_entity.id
_entity.type
_entity.pdbx_description
1 polymer ?
#
loop_
_entity_poly.entity_id
_entity_poly.type
_entity_poly.pdbx_seq_one_letter_code
_entity_poly.pdbx_strand_id
1 'polypeptide(L)'
;MRFLDDYLDTLQQPSSQHAVRAAAPEGAIARPDRATLEAHLARRHYGPFTLTDAVRPGWQLDVVPRAGYRHDAYVDPRSGTRLPALVAAISSENLFETFLQLLEPLGDTLDVVLETSHEHKTNQEDFTREGIERLVLESVLWDFEDLLLDDGCTGIAVMHPELQMEVQLDEHKLLVVYAQQRGPFERILAEQGIERNDRIRFISQAEHLHTSHTRFARRFDEMVNRLGAGM
;
A
#
# COMPACT_ATOMS: atom_id res chain seq x y z
N MET A 1 1.35 -17.81 -2.81
CA MET A 1 0.15 -17.82 -1.92
C MET A 1 -0.43 -16.42 -2.04
N ARG A 2 -1.58 -16.29 -2.72
CA ARG A 2 -2.14 -14.97 -3.10
C ARG A 2 -2.90 -14.34 -1.92
N PHE A 3 -2.21 -13.86 -0.91
CA PHE A 3 -2.84 -13.12 0.18
C PHE A 3 -3.35 -11.74 -0.27
N LEU A 4 -2.68 -11.12 -1.23
CA LEU A 4 -2.92 -9.76 -1.68
C LEU A 4 -4.25 -9.59 -2.41
N ASP A 5 -4.53 -10.42 -3.41
CA ASP A 5 -5.74 -10.30 -4.23
C ASP A 5 -7.02 -10.41 -3.38
N ASP A 6 -7.02 -11.35 -2.43
CA ASP A 6 -8.18 -11.60 -1.57
C ASP A 6 -8.35 -10.50 -0.49
N TYR A 7 -7.23 -9.88 -0.03
CA TYR A 7 -7.29 -8.82 0.99
C TYR A 7 -7.63 -7.46 0.38
N LEU A 8 -7.10 -7.11 -0.77
CA LEU A 8 -7.46 -5.91 -1.52
C LEU A 8 -8.94 -5.92 -1.91
N ASP A 9 -9.47 -7.06 -2.33
CA ASP A 9 -10.90 -7.24 -2.57
C ASP A 9 -11.74 -7.05 -1.30
N THR A 10 -11.22 -7.45 -0.14
CA THR A 10 -11.91 -7.26 1.15
C THR A 10 -11.85 -5.80 1.62
N LEU A 11 -10.77 -5.07 1.33
CA LEU A 11 -10.65 -3.63 1.61
C LEU A 11 -11.49 -2.76 0.64
N GLN A 12 -11.72 -3.24 -0.59
CA GLN A 12 -12.51 -2.57 -1.62
C GLN A 12 -14.01 -2.88 -1.54
N GLN A 13 -14.42 -3.98 -0.87
CA GLN A 13 -15.84 -4.27 -0.69
C GLN A 13 -16.43 -3.32 0.36
N PRO A 14 -17.42 -2.49 -0.01
CA PRO A 14 -18.23 -1.81 0.99
C PRO A 14 -18.88 -2.90 1.85
N SER A 15 -18.76 -2.78 3.17
CA SER A 15 -19.38 -3.69 4.13
C SER A 15 -20.85 -3.90 3.75
N SER A 16 -21.13 -5.04 3.11
CA SER A 16 -22.47 -5.45 2.70
C SER A 16 -23.24 -5.90 3.93
N GLN A 17 -23.76 -4.95 4.71
CA GLN A 17 -24.87 -5.18 5.59
C GLN A 17 -25.89 -4.04 5.45
N HIS A 18 -27.01 -4.39 4.81
CA HIS A 18 -28.24 -3.63 4.73
C HIS A 18 -28.25 -2.37 3.84
N ALA A 19 -28.35 -2.57 2.54
CA ALA A 19 -28.94 -1.60 1.63
C ALA A 19 -30.45 -1.42 1.94
N VAL A 20 -30.77 -0.63 2.95
CA VAL A 20 -32.07 0.07 2.97
C VAL A 20 -31.90 1.19 1.95
N ARG A 21 -32.65 1.05 0.85
CA ARG A 21 -32.81 2.07 -0.19
C ARG A 21 -33.43 3.33 0.43
N ALA A 22 -32.58 4.19 1.01
CA ALA A 22 -32.97 5.55 1.34
C ALA A 22 -32.95 6.35 0.03
N ALA A 23 -34.09 7.00 -0.28
CA ALA A 23 -34.19 7.94 -1.39
C ALA A 23 -33.06 8.93 -1.34
N ALA A 24 -32.37 9.14 -2.47
CA ALA A 24 -31.31 10.11 -2.60
C ALA A 24 -31.84 11.50 -2.17
N PRO A 25 -31.15 12.23 -1.28
CA PRO A 25 -31.51 13.62 -1.05
C PRO A 25 -31.31 14.40 -2.36
N GLU A 26 -32.32 15.13 -2.80
CA GLU A 26 -32.24 16.13 -3.87
C GLU A 26 -31.28 17.26 -3.45
N GLY A 27 -30.03 17.08 -3.81
CA GLY A 27 -28.96 18.03 -3.78
C GLY A 27 -27.91 17.54 -4.74
N ALA A 28 -28.10 17.80 -6.04
CA ALA A 28 -27.07 17.55 -7.03
C ALA A 28 -25.80 18.28 -6.60
N ILE A 29 -24.82 17.55 -6.05
CA ILE A 29 -23.49 18.10 -5.80
C ILE A 29 -23.02 18.62 -7.16
N ALA A 30 -22.90 19.95 -7.27
CA ALA A 30 -22.46 20.59 -8.50
C ALA A 30 -21.11 19.96 -8.88
N ARG A 31 -21.03 19.39 -10.08
CA ARG A 31 -19.76 18.87 -10.58
C ARG A 31 -18.74 20.02 -10.58
N PRO A 32 -17.54 19.81 -10.03
CA PRO A 32 -16.51 20.83 -10.03
C PRO A 32 -16.17 21.20 -11.49
N ASP A 33 -15.85 22.46 -11.71
CA ASP A 33 -15.24 22.83 -12.98
C ASP A 33 -13.83 22.22 -13.11
N ARG A 34 -13.29 22.24 -14.31
CA ARG A 34 -11.99 21.62 -14.61
C ARG A 34 -10.86 22.21 -13.73
N ALA A 35 -10.83 23.52 -13.56
CA ALA A 35 -9.77 24.19 -12.80
C ALA A 35 -9.82 23.81 -11.32
N THR A 36 -11.01 23.70 -10.75
CA THR A 36 -11.21 23.24 -9.37
C THR A 36 -10.79 21.79 -9.19
N LEU A 37 -11.10 20.91 -10.16
CA LEU A 37 -10.68 19.51 -10.11
C LEU A 37 -9.15 19.38 -10.24
N GLU A 38 -8.52 20.11 -11.15
CA GLU A 38 -7.07 20.14 -11.32
C GLU A 38 -6.37 20.63 -10.04
N ALA A 39 -6.90 21.68 -9.38
CA ALA A 39 -6.37 22.16 -8.11
C ALA A 39 -6.52 21.12 -6.98
N HIS A 40 -7.63 20.37 -6.95
CA HIS A 40 -7.82 19.26 -6.01
C HIS A 40 -6.79 18.15 -6.24
N LEU A 41 -6.60 17.71 -7.47
CA LEU A 41 -5.67 16.64 -7.82
C LEU A 41 -4.19 17.05 -7.64
N ALA A 42 -3.88 18.35 -7.73
CA ALA A 42 -2.55 18.87 -7.43
C ALA A 42 -2.22 18.91 -5.92
N ARG A 43 -3.24 18.75 -5.06
CA ARG A 43 -3.04 18.85 -3.61
C ARG A 43 -2.36 17.59 -3.07
N ARG A 44 -1.22 17.76 -2.41
CA ARG A 44 -0.46 16.70 -1.74
C ARG A 44 -0.51 16.81 -0.21
N HIS A 45 -0.66 18.01 0.33
CA HIS A 45 -0.59 18.27 1.78
C HIS A 45 -1.97 18.27 2.43
N TYR A 46 -2.12 17.49 3.50
CA TYR A 46 -3.31 17.37 4.34
C TYR A 46 -2.91 17.56 5.81
N GLY A 47 -2.79 18.83 6.24
CA GLY A 47 -2.20 19.18 7.53
C GLY A 47 -0.72 18.76 7.57
N PRO A 48 -0.29 17.96 8.55
CA PRO A 48 1.09 17.47 8.66
C PRO A 48 1.38 16.25 7.76
N PHE A 49 0.40 15.75 7.01
CA PHE A 49 0.54 14.56 6.17
C PHE A 49 0.72 14.97 4.70
N THR A 50 1.73 14.40 4.05
CA THR A 50 2.01 14.58 2.63
C THR A 50 1.81 13.27 1.89
N LEU A 51 0.99 13.28 0.83
CA LEU A 51 0.88 12.17 -0.10
C LEU A 51 2.08 12.10 -1.05
N THR A 52 2.43 10.89 -1.47
CA THR A 52 3.29 10.65 -2.64
C THR A 52 2.57 11.07 -3.92
N ASP A 53 3.20 10.91 -5.09
CA ASP A 53 2.51 11.17 -6.36
C ASP A 53 1.65 9.99 -6.86
N ALA A 54 1.74 8.83 -6.23
CA ALA A 54 1.07 7.60 -6.64
C ALA A 54 -0.46 7.63 -6.55
N VAL A 55 -1.03 8.34 -5.57
CA VAL A 55 -2.46 8.26 -5.27
C VAL A 55 -3.03 9.61 -4.87
N ARG A 56 -4.27 9.86 -5.25
CA ARG A 56 -5.05 11.06 -4.89
C ARG A 56 -6.43 10.67 -4.38
N PRO A 57 -6.93 11.29 -3.29
CA PRO A 57 -8.30 11.06 -2.85
C PRO A 57 -9.29 11.58 -3.89
N GLY A 58 -10.44 10.93 -3.95
CA GLY A 58 -11.56 11.36 -4.79
C GLY A 58 -12.06 12.77 -4.43
N TRP A 59 -12.81 13.36 -5.34
CA TRP A 59 -13.27 14.74 -5.22
C TRP A 59 -14.03 15.04 -3.92
N GLN A 60 -14.85 14.10 -3.47
CA GLN A 60 -15.68 14.28 -2.27
C GLN A 60 -14.88 14.26 -0.97
N LEU A 61 -13.62 13.81 -1.02
CA LEU A 61 -12.72 13.71 0.12
C LEU A 61 -13.33 12.94 1.31
N ASP A 62 -14.01 11.82 1.01
CA ASP A 62 -14.66 10.98 2.02
C ASP A 62 -13.68 10.42 3.06
N VAL A 63 -12.41 10.33 2.69
CA VAL A 63 -11.28 10.06 3.58
C VAL A 63 -10.26 11.16 3.42
N VAL A 64 -9.99 11.87 4.53
CA VAL A 64 -8.90 12.84 4.60
C VAL A 64 -7.62 12.09 4.95
N PRO A 65 -6.58 12.11 4.08
CA PRO A 65 -5.31 11.43 4.35
C PRO A 65 -4.65 11.94 5.64
N ARG A 66 -4.14 11.01 6.45
CA ARG A 66 -3.42 11.31 7.69
C ARG A 66 -2.54 10.13 8.10
N ALA A 67 -1.49 10.39 8.87
CA ALA A 67 -0.64 9.36 9.44
C ALA A 67 -1.35 8.60 10.57
N GLY A 68 -0.99 7.35 10.73
CA GLY A 68 -1.46 6.45 11.78
C GLY A 68 -1.56 5.01 11.32
N TYR A 69 -1.66 4.09 12.27
CA TYR A 69 -1.89 2.68 11.95
C TYR A 69 -3.05 2.10 12.76
N ARG A 70 -3.61 1.01 12.28
CA ARG A 70 -4.60 0.22 13.02
C ARG A 70 -4.26 -1.26 12.98
N HIS A 71 -4.83 -1.99 13.91
CA HIS A 71 -4.88 -3.44 13.87
C HIS A 71 -5.93 -3.91 12.89
N ASP A 72 -5.58 -4.93 12.13
CA ASP A 72 -6.45 -5.61 11.18
C ASP A 72 -6.18 -7.11 11.22
N ALA A 73 -6.81 -7.88 10.39
CA ALA A 73 -6.53 -9.29 10.24
C ALA A 73 -6.92 -9.78 8.84
N TYR A 74 -6.03 -10.52 8.23
CA TYR A 74 -6.36 -11.34 7.08
C TYR A 74 -7.09 -12.61 7.53
N VAL A 75 -8.15 -12.97 6.84
CA VAL A 75 -8.87 -14.24 7.05
C VAL A 75 -8.80 -15.02 5.75
N ASP A 76 -8.07 -16.13 5.76
CA ASP A 76 -7.99 -17.02 4.61
C ASP A 76 -9.40 -17.58 4.29
N PRO A 77 -9.96 -17.29 3.12
CA PRO A 77 -11.32 -17.68 2.75
C PRO A 77 -11.50 -19.20 2.65
N ARG A 78 -10.41 -19.97 2.46
CA ARG A 78 -10.46 -21.43 2.30
C ARG A 78 -10.36 -22.16 3.63
N SER A 79 -9.44 -21.74 4.49
CA SER A 79 -9.16 -22.40 5.77
C SER A 79 -9.85 -21.73 6.95
N GLY A 80 -10.29 -20.47 6.83
CA GLY A 80 -10.76 -19.64 7.93
C GLY A 80 -9.64 -19.22 8.89
N THR A 81 -8.39 -19.52 8.56
CA THR A 81 -7.23 -19.13 9.37
C THR A 81 -7.12 -17.61 9.42
N ARG A 82 -6.94 -17.07 10.63
CA ARG A 82 -6.79 -15.64 10.85
C ARG A 82 -5.33 -15.30 11.10
N LEU A 83 -4.78 -14.45 10.25
CA LEU A 83 -3.44 -13.88 10.42
C LEU A 83 -3.57 -12.42 10.88
N PRO A 84 -3.03 -12.05 12.05
CA PRO A 84 -3.05 -10.66 12.50
C PRO A 84 -2.29 -9.76 11.53
N ALA A 85 -2.82 -8.55 11.31
CA ALA A 85 -2.21 -7.56 10.44
C ALA A 85 -2.12 -6.19 11.11
N LEU A 86 -1.22 -5.35 10.60
CA LEU A 86 -1.16 -3.91 10.81
C LEU A 86 -1.32 -3.25 9.44
N VAL A 87 -2.09 -2.16 9.40
CA VAL A 87 -2.14 -1.30 8.21
C VAL A 87 -1.77 0.10 8.65
N ALA A 88 -0.81 0.71 7.98
CA ALA A 88 -0.29 2.04 8.33
C ALA A 88 -0.26 2.96 7.11
N ALA A 89 -0.64 4.22 7.33
CA ALA A 89 -0.42 5.33 6.42
C ALA A 89 0.67 6.25 7.01
N ILE A 90 1.68 6.54 6.23
CA ILE A 90 2.85 7.31 6.64
C ILE A 90 3.06 8.44 5.64
N SER A 91 3.43 9.62 6.13
CA SER A 91 3.74 10.77 5.28
C SER A 91 4.91 10.45 4.33
N SER A 92 4.85 10.94 3.11
CA SER A 92 5.81 10.61 2.05
C SER A 92 7.26 10.79 2.46
N GLU A 93 7.54 11.76 3.34
CA GLU A 93 8.88 12.09 3.81
C GLU A 93 9.54 10.95 4.61
N ASN A 94 8.75 10.11 5.28
CA ASN A 94 9.23 9.03 6.14
C ASN A 94 8.82 7.64 5.64
N LEU A 95 8.01 7.56 4.57
CA LEU A 95 7.40 6.32 4.12
C LEU A 95 8.45 5.27 3.71
N PHE A 96 9.41 5.65 2.88
CA PHE A 96 10.41 4.73 2.35
C PHE A 96 11.34 4.20 3.46
N GLU A 97 11.87 5.09 4.29
CA GLU A 97 12.74 4.67 5.40
C GLU A 97 12.00 3.80 6.41
N THR A 98 10.73 4.10 6.71
CA THR A 98 9.91 3.26 7.59
C THR A 98 9.66 1.90 6.96
N PHE A 99 9.42 1.83 5.65
CA PHE A 99 9.29 0.55 4.93
C PHE A 99 10.56 -0.30 5.11
N LEU A 100 11.74 0.25 4.87
CA LEU A 100 13.00 -0.47 5.04
C LEU A 100 13.21 -0.95 6.49
N GLN A 101 12.92 -0.11 7.48
CA GLN A 101 13.01 -0.50 8.89
C GLN A 101 12.06 -1.64 9.26
N LEU A 102 10.86 -1.66 8.67
CA LEU A 102 9.91 -2.77 8.89
C LEU A 102 10.39 -4.10 8.29
N LEU A 103 11.42 -4.13 7.43
CA LEU A 103 12.04 -5.36 6.94
C LEU A 103 12.98 -6.00 7.98
N GLU A 104 13.52 -5.24 8.95
CA GLU A 104 14.46 -5.76 9.94
C GLU A 104 13.91 -6.95 10.74
N PRO A 105 12.66 -6.93 11.25
CA PRO A 105 12.12 -8.07 11.98
C PRO A 105 11.89 -9.33 11.14
N LEU A 106 11.92 -9.22 9.80
CA LEU A 106 11.82 -10.37 8.90
C LEU A 106 13.12 -11.18 8.83
N GLY A 107 14.27 -10.64 9.29
CA GLY A 107 15.55 -11.33 9.30
C GLY A 107 16.46 -10.99 8.12
N ASP A 108 17.51 -11.80 7.93
CA ASP A 108 18.60 -11.47 6.99
C ASP A 108 18.41 -12.06 5.59
N THR A 109 17.59 -13.09 5.43
CA THR A 109 17.26 -13.70 4.14
C THR A 109 15.78 -13.59 3.90
N LEU A 110 15.40 -13.07 2.74
CA LEU A 110 14.04 -12.67 2.42
C LEU A 110 13.60 -13.19 1.07
N ASP A 111 12.28 -13.37 0.91
CA ASP A 111 11.64 -13.59 -0.37
C ASP A 111 10.89 -12.30 -0.75
N VAL A 112 10.90 -11.98 -2.03
CA VAL A 112 10.31 -10.74 -2.56
C VAL A 112 9.33 -11.06 -3.67
N VAL A 113 8.18 -10.39 -3.63
CA VAL A 113 7.21 -10.36 -4.72
C VAL A 113 7.04 -8.92 -5.17
N LEU A 114 7.24 -8.68 -6.46
CA LEU A 114 6.96 -7.40 -7.11
C LEU A 114 5.66 -7.52 -7.89
N GLU A 115 4.81 -6.56 -7.73
CA GLU A 115 3.48 -6.50 -8.34
C GLU A 115 3.33 -5.27 -9.21
N THR A 116 2.65 -5.42 -10.35
CA THR A 116 2.39 -4.30 -11.23
C THR A 116 1.04 -4.42 -11.93
N SER A 117 0.36 -3.28 -12.05
CA SER A 117 -0.87 -3.12 -12.83
C SER A 117 -0.70 -2.23 -14.07
N HIS A 118 0.52 -2.05 -14.58
CA HIS A 118 0.76 -1.28 -15.80
C HIS A 118 0.04 -1.89 -17.02
N GLU A 119 -0.59 -1.07 -17.86
CA GLU A 119 -1.52 -1.46 -18.95
C GLU A 119 -0.98 -2.44 -20.00
N HIS A 120 0.32 -2.60 -20.10
CA HIS A 120 0.92 -3.53 -21.09
C HIS A 120 0.92 -4.98 -20.65
N LYS A 121 0.43 -5.25 -19.44
CA LYS A 121 0.35 -6.59 -18.87
C LYS A 121 -1.13 -6.92 -18.65
N THR A 122 -1.64 -7.85 -19.42
CA THR A 122 -3.07 -8.21 -19.50
C THR A 122 -3.62 -8.88 -18.23
N ASN A 123 -2.76 -9.18 -17.27
CA ASN A 123 -3.08 -9.65 -15.92
C ASN A 123 -2.11 -8.98 -14.96
N GLN A 124 -2.51 -8.81 -13.70
CA GLN A 124 -1.59 -8.51 -12.62
C GLN A 124 -0.49 -9.58 -12.62
N GLU A 125 0.75 -9.18 -12.89
CA GLU A 125 1.87 -10.09 -12.96
C GLU A 125 2.72 -9.96 -11.70
N ASP A 126 2.98 -11.10 -11.08
CA ASP A 126 3.82 -11.21 -9.90
C ASP A 126 5.21 -11.70 -10.33
N PHE A 127 6.25 -10.99 -9.92
CA PHE A 127 7.64 -11.37 -10.13
C PHE A 127 8.25 -11.73 -8.80
N THR A 128 8.78 -12.94 -8.68
CA THR A 128 9.29 -13.45 -7.41
C THR A 128 10.80 -13.57 -7.41
N ARG A 129 11.41 -13.24 -6.26
CA ARG A 129 12.82 -13.51 -5.96
C ARG A 129 12.91 -14.15 -4.58
N GLU A 130 13.35 -15.41 -4.54
CA GLU A 130 13.56 -16.14 -3.29
C GLU A 130 14.99 -15.99 -2.78
N GLY A 131 15.16 -15.97 -1.46
CA GLY A 131 16.44 -16.08 -0.78
C GLY A 131 17.41 -14.93 -1.03
N ILE A 132 16.94 -13.68 -1.10
CA ILE A 132 17.82 -12.51 -1.22
C ILE A 132 18.28 -12.05 0.17
N GLU A 133 19.56 -11.68 0.31
CA GLU A 133 20.04 -11.02 1.52
C GLU A 133 19.38 -9.65 1.70
N ARG A 134 18.90 -9.35 2.91
CA ARG A 134 18.17 -8.10 3.23
C ARG A 134 18.97 -6.85 2.84
N LEU A 135 20.26 -6.79 3.16
CA LEU A 135 21.09 -5.62 2.82
C LEU A 135 21.26 -5.42 1.32
N VAL A 136 21.30 -6.53 0.55
CA VAL A 136 21.34 -6.47 -0.92
C VAL A 136 20.01 -5.96 -1.46
N LEU A 137 18.88 -6.46 -0.93
CA LEU A 137 17.55 -5.99 -1.27
C LEU A 137 17.43 -4.48 -1.00
N GLU A 138 17.72 -4.03 0.23
CA GLU A 138 17.65 -2.62 0.63
C GLU A 138 18.48 -1.73 -0.29
N SER A 139 19.72 -2.17 -0.64
CA SER A 139 20.58 -1.43 -1.57
C SER A 139 19.96 -1.26 -2.96
N VAL A 140 19.26 -2.30 -3.45
CA VAL A 140 18.54 -2.19 -4.73
C VAL A 140 17.34 -1.27 -4.59
N LEU A 141 16.55 -1.40 -3.51
CA LEU A 141 15.34 -0.60 -3.29
C LEU A 141 15.64 0.91 -3.23
N TRP A 142 16.81 1.32 -2.68
CA TRP A 142 17.26 2.72 -2.69
C TRP A 142 17.39 3.28 -4.12
N ASP A 143 17.82 2.48 -5.09
CA ASP A 143 17.91 2.91 -6.48
C ASP A 143 16.53 3.09 -7.14
N PHE A 144 15.46 2.56 -6.53
CA PHE A 144 14.08 2.56 -7.04
C PHE A 144 13.08 3.25 -6.10
N GLU A 145 13.56 4.08 -5.17
CA GLU A 145 12.72 4.82 -4.23
C GLU A 145 11.62 5.61 -4.96
N ASP A 146 11.97 6.32 -6.04
CA ASP A 146 11.04 7.11 -6.85
C ASP A 146 9.91 6.28 -7.45
N LEU A 147 10.21 5.05 -7.89
CA LEU A 147 9.22 4.11 -8.41
C LEU A 147 8.29 3.65 -7.29
N LEU A 148 8.87 3.21 -6.16
CA LEU A 148 8.12 2.65 -5.04
C LEU A 148 7.21 3.68 -4.38
N LEU A 149 7.60 4.96 -4.35
CA LEU A 149 6.81 6.02 -3.74
C LEU A 149 5.78 6.64 -4.70
N ASP A 150 6.17 6.91 -5.95
CA ASP A 150 5.40 7.80 -6.82
C ASP A 150 4.64 7.08 -7.95
N ASP A 151 4.75 5.74 -8.04
CA ASP A 151 4.00 4.96 -9.01
C ASP A 151 2.80 4.25 -8.38
N GLY A 152 1.60 4.65 -8.78
CA GLY A 152 0.35 4.04 -8.31
C GLY A 152 0.01 2.68 -8.95
N CYS A 153 0.92 2.11 -9.77
CA CYS A 153 0.77 0.80 -10.39
C CYS A 153 1.75 -0.24 -9.85
N THR A 154 2.61 0.14 -8.90
CA THR A 154 3.66 -0.73 -8.35
C THR A 154 3.43 -1.01 -6.87
N GLY A 155 3.46 -2.28 -6.51
CA GLY A 155 3.52 -2.80 -5.14
C GLY A 155 4.72 -3.72 -4.94
N ILE A 156 5.13 -3.91 -3.69
CA ILE A 156 6.15 -4.85 -3.28
C ILE A 156 5.74 -5.54 -1.98
N ALA A 157 5.87 -6.86 -1.93
CA ALA A 157 5.76 -7.65 -0.73
C ALA A 157 7.10 -8.32 -0.41
N VAL A 158 7.50 -8.27 0.84
CA VAL A 158 8.73 -8.88 1.35
C VAL A 158 8.38 -9.82 2.48
N MET A 159 8.85 -11.05 2.40
CA MET A 159 8.44 -12.14 3.28
C MET A 159 9.64 -12.84 3.92
N HIS A 160 9.42 -13.35 5.14
CA HIS A 160 10.32 -14.35 5.70
C HIS A 160 10.11 -15.70 4.98
N PRO A 161 11.16 -16.42 4.56
CA PRO A 161 11.01 -17.63 3.74
C PRO A 161 10.30 -18.79 4.46
N GLU A 162 10.35 -18.86 5.79
CA GLU A 162 9.80 -19.97 6.57
C GLU A 162 8.68 -19.57 7.54
N LEU A 163 8.66 -18.31 7.98
CA LEU A 163 7.67 -17.84 8.95
C LEU A 163 6.54 -17.08 8.26
N GLN A 164 5.34 -17.13 8.83
CA GLN A 164 4.21 -16.32 8.36
C GLN A 164 4.38 -14.85 8.77
N MET A 165 5.35 -14.19 8.17
CA MET A 165 5.64 -12.78 8.35
C MET A 165 5.87 -12.14 6.98
N GLU A 166 5.24 -11.01 6.76
CA GLU A 166 5.28 -10.28 5.50
C GLU A 166 5.10 -8.78 5.76
N VAL A 167 5.82 -7.97 5.01
CA VAL A 167 5.69 -6.51 4.94
C VAL A 167 5.45 -6.11 3.50
N GLN A 168 4.40 -5.33 3.27
CA GLN A 168 4.03 -4.83 1.96
C GLN A 168 4.09 -3.30 1.93
N LEU A 169 4.51 -2.75 0.81
CA LEU A 169 4.22 -1.39 0.38
C LEU A 169 3.32 -1.51 -0.85
N ASP A 170 2.02 -1.28 -0.65
CA ASP A 170 1.02 -1.48 -1.68
C ASP A 170 0.95 -0.34 -2.72
N GLU A 171 0.14 -0.47 -3.73
CA GLU A 171 -0.07 0.55 -4.77
C GLU A 171 -0.72 1.83 -4.24
N HIS A 172 -1.41 1.79 -3.09
CA HIS A 172 -1.95 2.97 -2.39
C HIS A 172 -0.92 3.66 -1.49
N LYS A 173 0.31 3.10 -1.43
CA LYS A 173 1.40 3.54 -0.53
C LYS A 173 1.04 3.41 0.93
N LEU A 174 0.29 2.35 1.24
CA LEU A 174 0.07 1.87 2.60
C LEU A 174 1.12 0.81 2.94
N LEU A 175 1.57 0.80 4.19
CA LEU A 175 2.37 -0.29 4.72
C LEU A 175 1.45 -1.31 5.37
N VAL A 176 1.53 -2.55 4.93
CA VAL A 176 0.76 -3.66 5.50
C VAL A 176 1.74 -4.69 6.07
N VAL A 177 1.54 -5.06 7.31
CA VAL A 177 2.37 -6.07 7.99
C VAL A 177 1.50 -7.23 8.40
N TYR A 178 1.84 -8.42 7.98
CA TYR A 178 1.24 -9.66 8.44
C TYR A 178 2.21 -10.37 9.38
N ALA A 179 1.83 -10.56 10.63
CA ALA A 179 2.67 -11.28 11.60
C ALA A 179 1.85 -11.75 12.82
N GLN A 180 2.15 -12.95 13.31
CA GLN A 180 1.59 -13.42 14.58
C GLN A 180 2.04 -12.54 15.77
N GLN A 181 3.30 -12.09 15.74
CA GLN A 181 3.87 -11.20 16.74
C GLN A 181 4.09 -9.81 16.13
N ARG A 182 3.19 -8.87 16.40
CA ARG A 182 3.23 -7.51 15.84
C ARG A 182 4.13 -6.54 16.63
N GLY A 183 4.50 -6.90 17.86
CA GLY A 183 5.25 -6.00 18.76
C GLY A 183 6.53 -5.39 18.20
N PRO A 184 7.39 -6.13 17.48
CA PRO A 184 8.57 -5.55 16.82
C PRO A 184 8.21 -4.44 15.83
N PHE A 185 7.21 -4.65 14.98
CA PHE A 185 6.75 -3.69 13.98
C PHE A 185 6.08 -2.47 14.61
N GLU A 186 5.25 -2.68 15.65
CA GLU A 186 4.61 -1.58 16.40
C GLU A 186 5.65 -0.67 17.07
N ARG A 187 6.77 -1.23 17.52
CA ARG A 187 7.87 -0.44 18.11
C ARG A 187 8.50 0.46 17.06
N ILE A 188 8.78 -0.05 15.87
CA ILE A 188 9.32 0.74 14.75
C ILE A 188 8.35 1.88 14.40
N LEU A 189 7.06 1.59 14.25
CA LEU A 189 6.05 2.63 13.99
C LEU A 189 6.02 3.69 15.10
N ALA A 190 6.11 3.28 16.36
CA ALA A 190 6.14 4.23 17.49
C ALA A 190 7.41 5.10 17.49
N GLU A 191 8.58 4.55 17.16
CA GLU A 191 9.84 5.29 17.03
C GLU A 191 9.78 6.33 15.89
N GLN A 192 9.00 6.06 14.83
CA GLN A 192 8.70 6.99 13.76
C GLN A 192 7.55 7.97 14.10
N GLY A 193 7.04 7.95 15.34
CA GLY A 193 5.95 8.82 15.77
C GLY A 193 4.59 8.49 15.16
N ILE A 194 4.41 7.27 14.63
CA ILE A 194 3.14 6.83 14.05
C ILE A 194 2.28 6.23 15.14
N GLU A 195 1.16 6.89 15.44
CA GLU A 195 0.26 6.49 16.52
C GLU A 195 -0.78 5.46 16.06
N ARG A 196 -1.14 4.54 16.96
CA ARG A 196 -2.24 3.61 16.76
C ARG A 196 -3.58 4.34 16.84
N ASN A 197 -4.42 4.11 15.82
CA ASN A 197 -5.79 4.59 15.78
C ASN A 197 -6.68 3.57 15.08
N ASP A 198 -7.33 2.71 15.84
CA ASP A 198 -8.18 1.64 15.29
C ASP A 198 -9.43 2.15 14.53
N ARG A 199 -9.68 3.47 14.54
CA ARG A 199 -10.74 4.12 13.76
C ARG A 199 -10.22 4.85 12.53
N ILE A 200 -8.91 4.77 12.23
CA ILE A 200 -8.35 5.41 11.04
C ILE A 200 -8.97 4.77 9.79
N ARG A 201 -9.31 5.62 8.84
CA ARG A 201 -9.68 5.21 7.49
C ARG A 201 -8.55 5.55 6.54
N PHE A 202 -8.27 4.65 5.63
CA PHE A 202 -7.23 4.80 4.62
C PHE A 202 -7.81 5.21 3.28
N ILE A 203 -6.98 5.80 2.42
CA ILE A 203 -7.38 6.31 1.10
C ILE A 203 -8.02 5.21 0.24
N SER A 204 -7.56 3.97 0.36
CA SER A 204 -8.12 2.78 -0.32
C SER A 204 -9.57 2.47 0.06
N GLN A 205 -10.09 3.04 1.16
CA GLN A 205 -11.47 2.81 1.63
C GLN A 205 -12.50 3.85 1.13
N ALA A 206 -12.10 4.70 0.19
CA ALA A 206 -12.95 5.69 -0.45
C ALA A 206 -12.60 5.80 -1.93
N GLU A 207 -13.36 6.61 -2.67
CA GLU A 207 -13.00 6.94 -4.04
C GLU A 207 -11.60 7.58 -4.08
N HIS A 208 -10.73 7.06 -4.93
CA HIS A 208 -9.35 7.53 -5.13
C HIS A 208 -8.91 7.29 -6.56
N LEU A 209 -7.83 7.94 -6.94
CA LEU A 209 -7.22 7.80 -8.28
C LEU A 209 -5.76 7.38 -8.11
N HIS A 210 -5.38 6.36 -8.84
CA HIS A 210 -3.97 6.01 -9.02
C HIS A 210 -3.37 6.84 -10.15
N THR A 211 -2.15 7.29 -9.95
CA THR A 211 -1.37 8.03 -10.95
C THR A 211 -0.08 7.28 -11.23
N SER A 212 0.28 7.22 -12.49
CA SER A 212 1.53 6.64 -12.96
C SER A 212 2.07 7.44 -14.15
N HIS A 213 3.36 7.37 -14.36
CA HIS A 213 4.02 7.93 -15.54
C HIS A 213 4.61 6.81 -16.40
N THR A 214 4.60 6.98 -17.72
CA THR A 214 5.13 5.99 -18.68
C THR A 214 6.57 5.56 -18.39
N ARG A 215 7.38 6.40 -17.73
CA ARG A 215 8.74 6.05 -17.29
C ARG A 215 8.75 4.93 -16.27
N PHE A 216 7.72 4.81 -15.42
CA PHE A 216 7.70 3.87 -14.32
C PHE A 216 7.53 2.42 -14.79
N ALA A 217 6.79 2.16 -15.87
CA ALA A 217 6.74 0.81 -16.44
C ALA A 217 8.13 0.26 -16.78
N ARG A 218 8.99 1.10 -17.41
CA ARG A 218 10.38 0.71 -17.70
C ARG A 218 11.23 0.60 -16.43
N ARG A 219 11.06 1.52 -15.46
CA ARG A 219 11.74 1.47 -14.17
C ARG A 219 11.39 0.20 -13.40
N PHE A 220 10.13 -0.25 -13.48
CA PHE A 220 9.69 -1.52 -12.92
C PHE A 220 10.43 -2.70 -13.55
N ASP A 221 10.53 -2.77 -14.88
CA ASP A 221 11.29 -3.82 -15.57
C ASP A 221 12.78 -3.79 -15.19
N GLU A 222 13.36 -2.61 -15.02
CA GLU A 222 14.74 -2.45 -14.50
C GLU A 222 14.88 -3.01 -13.08
N MET A 223 13.92 -2.77 -12.18
CA MET A 223 13.92 -3.30 -10.82
C MET A 223 13.80 -4.82 -10.80
N VAL A 224 12.87 -5.39 -11.57
CA VAL A 224 12.73 -6.85 -11.76
C VAL A 224 14.06 -7.48 -12.16
N ASN A 225 14.73 -6.90 -13.19
CA ASN A 225 16.03 -7.39 -13.66
C ASN A 225 17.14 -7.26 -12.61
N ARG A 226 17.19 -6.15 -11.87
CA ARG A 226 18.20 -5.90 -10.82
C ARG A 226 18.07 -6.86 -9.65
N LEU A 227 16.85 -7.20 -9.28
CA LEU A 227 16.57 -8.20 -8.23
C LEU A 227 16.74 -9.63 -8.72
N GLY A 228 16.82 -9.84 -10.04
CA GLY A 228 16.80 -11.18 -10.64
C GLY A 228 15.47 -11.90 -10.34
N ALA A 229 14.37 -11.14 -10.24
CA ALA A 229 13.04 -11.69 -10.05
C ALA A 229 12.52 -12.29 -11.37
N GLY A 230 11.79 -13.40 -11.26
CA GLY A 230 11.18 -14.09 -12.40
C GLY A 230 9.70 -14.36 -12.17
N MET A 231 8.96 -14.63 -13.26
CA MET A 231 7.56 -15.07 -13.18
C MET A 231 7.45 -16.48 -12.62
#